data_bd1b93c6cc4ca6f788ec38221c45f565
#
_entry.id   bd1b93c6cc4ca6f788ec38221c45f565
#
_cell.length_a   1.000
_cell.length_b   1.000
_cell.length_c   1.000
_cell.angle_alpha   90.00
_cell.angle_beta   90.00
_cell.angle_gamma   90.00
#
_symmetry.space_group_name_H-M   'P 1'
#
loop_
_entity.id
_entity.type
_entity.pdbx_description
1 polymer ?
#
loop_
_entity_poly.entity_id
_entity_poly.type
_entity_poly.pdbx_seq_one_letter_code
_entity_poly.pdbx_strand_id
1 'polypeptide(L)'
;MTATVKCLDHLVLTCADVHATVAFYTTHLGMRASEFVSPKDADGTVRRALHFGAQKINLHQRGAEFEPKAKTALPGTADLCFELDDESKLEDVQRRLKVAGDVTFDEKGDIVYRTGAKGRMRSLYIRDPDGNLIE
;
A
#
# COMPACT_ATOMS: atom_id res chain seq x y z
N MET A 1 12.37 24.02 -21.32
CA MET A 1 12.52 22.54 -21.26
C MET A 1 11.51 22.01 -20.26
N THR A 2 10.72 21.03 -20.65
CA THR A 2 9.70 20.41 -19.77
C THR A 2 10.33 19.32 -18.94
N ALA A 3 10.03 19.25 -17.64
CA ALA A 3 10.45 18.13 -16.80
C ALA A 3 9.75 16.84 -17.25
N THR A 4 10.48 15.74 -17.24
CA THR A 4 9.94 14.41 -17.57
C THR A 4 9.94 13.56 -16.29
N VAL A 5 8.77 13.05 -15.93
CA VAL A 5 8.64 12.14 -14.77
C VAL A 5 9.29 10.80 -15.11
N LYS A 6 10.17 10.34 -14.22
CA LYS A 6 10.86 9.05 -14.37
C LYS A 6 10.06 7.90 -13.76
N CYS A 7 9.62 8.07 -12.53
CA CYS A 7 8.93 7.03 -11.76
C CYS A 7 8.21 7.64 -10.57
N LEU A 8 7.40 6.84 -9.91
CA LEU A 8 6.87 7.17 -8.60
C LEU A 8 7.94 6.86 -7.55
N ASP A 9 8.30 7.82 -6.70
CA ASP A 9 9.19 7.60 -5.54
C ASP A 9 8.38 7.08 -4.35
N HIS A 10 7.38 7.82 -3.94
CA HIS A 10 6.48 7.44 -2.86
C HIS A 10 5.10 8.07 -3.04
N LEU A 11 4.14 7.54 -2.33
CA LEU A 11 2.83 8.14 -2.14
C LEU A 11 2.50 8.16 -0.65
N VAL A 12 1.41 8.81 -0.28
CA VAL A 12 0.93 8.89 1.10
C VAL A 12 -0.45 8.28 1.19
N LEU A 13 -0.64 7.37 2.14
CA LEU A 13 -1.96 6.87 2.54
C LEU A 13 -2.35 7.48 3.88
N THR A 14 -3.58 7.96 3.98
CA THR A 14 -4.20 8.32 5.25
C THR A 14 -4.90 7.09 5.80
N CYS A 15 -4.62 6.74 7.04
CA CYS A 15 -5.09 5.54 7.71
C CYS A 15 -5.99 5.88 8.88
N ALA A 16 -7.05 5.11 9.07
CA ALA A 16 -7.86 5.20 10.30
C ALA A 16 -7.05 4.74 11.52
N ASP A 17 -6.24 3.69 11.33
CA ASP A 17 -5.29 3.17 12.32
C ASP A 17 -3.99 2.77 11.62
N VAL A 18 -2.94 3.58 11.80
CA VAL A 18 -1.63 3.33 11.21
C VAL A 18 -1.05 1.98 11.63
N HIS A 19 -1.27 1.55 12.87
CA HIS A 19 -0.73 0.28 13.35
C HIS A 19 -1.40 -0.91 12.66
N ALA A 20 -2.71 -0.86 12.44
CA ALA A 20 -3.42 -1.89 11.68
C ALA A 20 -2.94 -1.95 10.22
N THR A 21 -2.71 -0.80 9.61
CA THR A 21 -2.17 -0.69 8.25
C THR A 21 -0.77 -1.30 8.17
N VAL A 22 0.13 -0.95 9.09
CA VAL A 22 1.49 -1.53 9.14
C VAL A 22 1.41 -3.05 9.28
N ALA A 23 0.60 -3.55 10.20
CA ALA A 23 0.46 -5.00 10.42
C ALA A 23 -0.03 -5.71 9.15
N PHE A 24 -1.01 -5.16 8.44
CA PHE A 24 -1.54 -5.73 7.21
C PHE A 24 -0.48 -5.86 6.12
N TYR A 25 0.16 -4.75 5.77
CA TYR A 25 1.11 -4.72 4.66
C TYR A 25 2.41 -5.50 4.94
N THR A 26 2.86 -5.52 6.18
CA THR A 26 4.05 -6.32 6.56
C THR A 26 3.74 -7.81 6.59
N THR A 27 2.59 -8.20 7.15
CA THR A 27 2.20 -9.61 7.28
C THR A 27 1.76 -10.23 5.96
N HIS A 28 0.94 -9.52 5.19
CA HIS A 28 0.30 -10.08 4.00
C HIS A 28 1.04 -9.80 2.69
N LEU A 29 1.72 -8.66 2.59
CA LEU A 29 2.38 -8.22 1.36
C LEU A 29 3.91 -8.12 1.49
N GLY A 30 4.49 -8.53 2.61
CA GLY A 30 5.93 -8.63 2.78
C GLY A 30 6.66 -7.28 2.75
N MET A 31 5.96 -6.18 2.96
CA MET A 31 6.58 -4.86 3.01
C MET A 31 7.39 -4.68 4.30
N ARG A 32 8.42 -3.87 4.26
CA ARG A 32 9.24 -3.53 5.42
C ARG A 32 8.78 -2.20 6.01
N ALA A 33 8.38 -2.21 7.27
CA ALA A 33 8.03 -0.98 7.98
C ALA A 33 9.28 -0.23 8.47
N SER A 34 9.22 1.08 8.45
CA SER A 34 10.23 1.96 9.07
C SER A 34 9.57 3.09 9.84
N GLU A 35 10.31 3.59 10.82
CA GLU A 35 9.97 4.79 11.58
C GLU A 35 11.05 5.85 11.36
N PHE A 36 10.65 7.11 11.27
CA PHE A 36 11.58 8.22 11.13
C PHE A 36 10.99 9.49 11.73
N VAL A 37 11.89 10.42 12.08
CA VAL A 37 11.52 11.75 12.53
C VAL A 37 11.96 12.75 11.47
N SER A 38 11.03 13.55 10.97
CA SER A 38 11.35 14.59 10.00
C SER A 38 12.04 15.76 10.70
N PRO A 39 13.01 16.43 10.05
CA PRO A 39 13.60 17.66 10.58
C PRO A 39 12.58 18.78 10.85
N LYS A 40 11.39 18.70 10.23
CA LYS A 40 10.28 19.63 10.49
C LYS A 40 9.57 19.35 11.81
N ASP A 41 9.70 18.17 12.37
CA ASP A 41 8.95 17.75 13.56
C ASP A 41 9.81 18.06 14.81
N ALA A 42 9.80 19.32 15.23
CA ALA A 42 10.59 19.79 16.37
C ALA A 42 10.23 19.10 17.70
N ASP A 43 9.04 18.51 17.77
CA ASP A 43 8.55 17.74 18.92
C ASP A 43 8.99 16.26 18.90
N GLY A 44 9.73 15.84 17.87
CA GLY A 44 10.18 14.46 17.73
C GLY A 44 9.07 13.49 17.31
N THR A 45 7.98 13.95 16.72
CA THR A 45 6.89 13.11 16.25
C THR A 45 7.38 12.05 15.27
N VAL A 46 7.05 10.80 15.52
CA VAL A 46 7.44 9.65 14.70
C VAL A 46 6.51 9.52 13.51
N ARG A 47 7.10 9.43 12.32
CA ARG A 47 6.41 9.10 11.07
C ARG A 47 6.69 7.66 10.68
N ARG A 48 5.77 7.03 9.95
CA ARG A 48 5.88 5.64 9.52
C ARG A 48 5.80 5.52 8.01
N ALA A 49 6.53 4.55 7.48
CA ALA A 49 6.50 4.21 6.06
C ALA A 49 6.56 2.70 5.86
N LEU A 50 6.05 2.27 4.71
CA LEU A 50 6.11 0.89 4.21
C LEU A 50 7.00 0.89 2.95
N HIS A 51 8.01 0.04 2.94
CA HIS A 51 8.98 -0.05 1.84
C HIS A 51 8.78 -1.33 1.03
N PHE A 52 8.84 -1.20 -0.27
CA PHE A 52 8.81 -2.30 -1.23
C PHE A 52 9.59 -1.92 -2.48
N GLY A 53 10.38 -2.83 -3.04
CA GLY A 53 11.25 -2.50 -4.15
C GLY A 53 12.09 -1.26 -3.86
N ALA A 54 12.10 -0.31 -4.78
CA ALA A 54 12.76 1.00 -4.64
C ALA A 54 11.78 2.12 -4.25
N GLN A 55 10.59 1.79 -3.77
CA GLN A 55 9.51 2.72 -3.49
C GLN A 55 9.05 2.59 -2.04
N LYS A 56 8.23 3.54 -1.60
CA LYS A 56 7.60 3.48 -0.29
C LYS A 56 6.22 4.12 -0.28
N ILE A 57 5.47 3.79 0.75
CA ILE A 57 4.22 4.46 1.12
C ILE A 57 4.44 5.10 2.48
N ASN A 58 4.34 6.43 2.54
CA ASN A 58 4.30 7.14 3.82
C ASN A 58 2.89 7.03 4.39
N LEU A 59 2.78 6.84 5.70
CA LEU A 59 1.50 6.67 6.39
C LEU A 59 1.18 7.90 7.22
N HIS A 60 -0.03 8.43 7.04
CA HIS A 60 -0.59 9.47 7.89
C HIS A 60 -1.71 8.89 8.75
N GLN A 61 -1.66 9.15 10.04
CA GLN A 61 -2.79 8.87 10.94
C GLN A 61 -3.88 9.91 10.69
N ARG A 62 -5.13 9.47 10.42
CA ARG A 62 -6.27 10.37 10.30
C ARG A 62 -6.39 11.22 11.54
N GLY A 63 -6.55 12.54 11.35
CA GLY A 63 -6.64 13.52 12.42
C GLY A 63 -5.28 14.00 12.95
N ALA A 64 -4.17 13.39 12.52
CA ALA A 64 -2.81 13.77 12.90
C ALA A 64 -1.89 13.73 11.66
N GLU A 65 -2.39 14.14 10.52
CA GLU A 65 -1.67 14.20 9.25
C GLU A 65 -0.54 15.23 9.32
N PHE A 66 0.52 15.01 8.57
CA PHE A 66 1.63 15.95 8.42
C PHE A 66 1.38 16.87 7.24
N GLU A 67 1.74 18.14 7.40
CA GLU A 67 1.66 19.15 6.33
C GLU A 67 3.01 19.25 5.57
N PRO A 68 2.98 19.54 4.24
CA PRO A 68 1.79 19.66 3.39
C PRO A 68 1.16 18.30 3.10
N LYS A 69 -0.16 18.28 2.93
CA LYS A 69 -0.90 17.06 2.61
C LYS A 69 -1.83 17.26 1.42
N ALA A 70 -2.42 16.18 0.92
CA ALA A 70 -3.46 16.25 -0.10
C ALA A 70 -4.67 17.06 0.42
N LYS A 71 -5.32 17.80 -0.47
CA LYS A 71 -6.49 18.61 -0.14
C LYS A 71 -7.60 17.78 0.50
N THR A 72 -7.85 16.59 -0.06
CA THR A 72 -8.81 15.63 0.48
C THR A 72 -8.06 14.32 0.71
N ALA A 73 -7.85 13.99 1.97
CA ALA A 73 -7.11 12.80 2.40
C ALA A 73 -7.95 12.03 3.41
N LEU A 74 -8.55 10.92 2.96
CA LEU A 74 -9.42 10.08 3.78
C LEU A 74 -8.97 8.62 3.70
N PRO A 75 -9.14 7.83 4.78
CA PRO A 75 -8.96 6.38 4.71
C PRO A 75 -9.88 5.75 3.65
N GLY A 76 -9.36 4.75 2.92
CA GLY A 76 -10.17 3.98 1.98
C GLY A 76 -10.40 4.63 0.61
N THR A 77 -9.60 5.62 0.23
CA THR A 77 -9.77 6.33 -1.05
C THR A 77 -8.77 5.89 -2.13
N ALA A 78 -7.88 4.95 -1.82
CA ALA A 78 -6.87 4.49 -2.76
C ALA A 78 -7.29 3.20 -3.49
N ASP A 79 -6.81 3.07 -4.71
CA ASP A 79 -6.86 1.89 -5.55
C ASP A 79 -5.45 1.68 -6.10
N LEU A 80 -4.76 0.64 -5.63
CA LEU A 80 -3.35 0.42 -5.89
C LEU A 80 -3.12 -0.96 -6.48
N CYS A 81 -2.26 -1.02 -7.49
CA CYS A 81 -1.78 -2.27 -8.05
C CYS A 81 -0.29 -2.43 -7.76
N PHE A 82 0.08 -3.54 -7.13
CA PHE A 82 1.45 -3.94 -6.86
C PHE A 82 1.85 -5.10 -7.76
N GLU A 83 2.99 -5.00 -8.38
CA GLU A 83 3.60 -6.11 -9.11
C GLU A 83 4.41 -6.97 -8.13
N LEU A 84 4.17 -8.27 -8.13
CA LEU A 84 4.96 -9.20 -7.33
C LEU A 84 6.36 -9.35 -7.93
N ASP A 85 7.33 -9.74 -7.09
CA ASP A 85 8.65 -10.10 -7.57
C ASP A 85 8.61 -11.39 -8.42
N ASP A 86 9.67 -11.63 -9.19
CA ASP A 86 9.73 -12.75 -10.16
C ASP A 86 9.68 -14.13 -9.49
N GLU A 87 9.99 -14.22 -8.20
CA GLU A 87 9.99 -15.48 -7.44
C GLU A 87 8.63 -15.78 -6.82
N SER A 88 7.77 -14.77 -6.67
CA SER A 88 6.45 -14.92 -6.08
C SER A 88 5.44 -15.44 -7.09
N LYS A 89 4.71 -16.47 -6.71
CA LYS A 89 3.60 -17.02 -7.51
C LYS A 89 2.27 -16.53 -6.97
N LEU A 90 1.44 -15.97 -7.83
CA LEU A 90 0.15 -15.39 -7.45
C LEU A 90 -0.77 -16.44 -6.80
N GLU A 91 -0.72 -17.69 -7.25
CA GLU A 91 -1.49 -18.79 -6.66
C GLU A 91 -1.09 -19.09 -5.22
N ASP A 92 0.20 -18.98 -4.91
CA ASP A 92 0.71 -19.19 -3.55
C ASP A 92 0.29 -18.04 -2.63
N VAL A 93 0.33 -16.83 -3.13
CA VAL A 93 -0.18 -15.64 -2.42
C VAL A 93 -1.67 -15.78 -2.14
N GLN A 94 -2.47 -16.14 -3.17
CA GLN A 94 -3.91 -16.38 -3.03
C GLN A 94 -4.21 -17.41 -1.95
N ARG A 95 -3.54 -18.56 -2.01
CA ARG A 95 -3.74 -19.64 -1.04
C ARG A 95 -3.40 -19.20 0.39
N ARG A 96 -2.25 -18.53 0.56
CA ARG A 96 -1.79 -18.05 1.86
C ARG A 96 -2.76 -17.03 2.47
N LEU A 97 -3.25 -16.10 1.67
CA LEU A 97 -4.21 -15.10 2.13
C LEU A 97 -5.57 -15.72 2.49
N LYS A 98 -6.03 -16.71 1.73
CA LYS A 98 -7.25 -17.46 2.06
C LYS A 98 -7.11 -18.25 3.37
N VAL A 99 -5.97 -18.87 3.59
CA VAL A 99 -5.69 -19.62 4.83
C VAL A 99 -5.58 -18.70 6.04
N ALA A 100 -5.04 -17.50 5.88
CA ALA A 100 -4.95 -16.50 6.97
C ALA A 100 -6.34 -16.13 7.53
N GLY A 101 -7.36 -16.06 6.67
CA GLY A 101 -8.76 -15.92 7.08
C GLY A 101 -9.19 -14.52 7.52
N ASP A 102 -8.28 -13.55 7.56
CA ASP A 102 -8.51 -12.17 8.00
C ASP A 102 -8.43 -11.14 6.86
N VAL A 103 -8.34 -11.61 5.62
CA VAL A 103 -8.26 -10.76 4.43
C VAL A 103 -9.61 -10.78 3.68
N THR A 104 -10.11 -9.60 3.38
CA THR A 104 -11.29 -9.42 2.53
C THR A 104 -10.88 -9.44 1.07
N PHE A 105 -11.55 -10.26 0.28
CA PHE A 105 -11.33 -10.37 -1.16
C PHE A 105 -12.42 -9.67 -1.96
N ASP A 106 -12.04 -9.11 -3.10
CA ASP A 106 -12.96 -8.82 -4.19
C ASP A 106 -12.86 -9.90 -5.27
N GLU A 107 -13.73 -9.85 -6.28
CA GLU A 107 -13.79 -10.87 -7.36
C GLU A 107 -13.82 -12.30 -6.79
N LYS A 108 -14.49 -12.50 -5.65
CA LYS A 108 -14.60 -13.79 -4.93
C LYS A 108 -13.25 -14.39 -4.52
N GLY A 109 -12.18 -13.62 -4.56
CA GLY A 109 -10.82 -14.10 -4.34
C GLY A 109 -10.26 -14.92 -5.51
N ASP A 110 -10.85 -14.82 -6.69
CA ASP A 110 -10.39 -15.49 -7.90
C ASP A 110 -9.27 -14.67 -8.56
N ILE A 111 -8.36 -15.38 -9.24
CA ILE A 111 -7.36 -14.75 -10.10
C ILE A 111 -8.02 -14.40 -11.42
N VAL A 112 -7.96 -13.14 -11.80
CA VAL A 112 -8.60 -12.61 -13.01
C VAL A 112 -7.57 -11.95 -13.92
N TYR A 113 -7.92 -11.76 -15.19
CA TYR A 113 -7.06 -11.04 -16.14
C TYR A 113 -7.45 -9.56 -16.20
N ARG A 114 -6.44 -8.71 -16.23
CA ARG A 114 -6.58 -7.25 -16.34
C ARG A 114 -5.52 -6.69 -17.28
N THR A 115 -5.69 -5.44 -17.69
CA THR A 115 -4.71 -4.70 -18.49
C THR A 115 -3.95 -3.73 -17.59
N GLY A 116 -2.64 -3.92 -17.47
CA GLY A 116 -1.74 -3.04 -16.74
C GLY A 116 -0.91 -2.15 -17.68
N ALA A 117 0.00 -1.39 -17.08
CA ALA A 117 0.88 -0.48 -17.83
C ALA A 117 1.81 -1.23 -18.81
N LYS A 118 2.16 -2.47 -18.50
CA LYS A 118 3.06 -3.31 -19.32
C LYS A 118 2.32 -4.36 -20.16
N GLY A 119 0.98 -4.31 -20.23
CA GLY A 119 0.15 -5.26 -20.98
C GLY A 119 -0.76 -6.09 -20.09
N ARG A 120 -1.15 -7.27 -20.60
CA ARG A 120 -2.05 -8.18 -19.90
C ARG A 120 -1.37 -8.78 -18.68
N MET A 121 -2.08 -8.77 -17.55
CA MET A 121 -1.60 -9.33 -16.29
C MET A 121 -2.68 -10.17 -15.61
N ARG A 122 -2.26 -11.03 -14.70
CA ARG A 122 -3.11 -11.82 -13.82
C ARG A 122 -3.17 -11.13 -12.48
N SER A 123 -4.37 -10.95 -11.95
CA SER A 123 -4.61 -10.09 -10.79
C SER A 123 -5.45 -10.78 -9.72
N LEU A 124 -5.14 -10.46 -8.48
CA LEU A 124 -5.90 -10.82 -7.29
C LEU A 124 -6.28 -9.54 -6.56
N TYR A 125 -7.55 -9.40 -6.18
CA TYR A 125 -8.06 -8.20 -5.52
C TYR A 125 -8.35 -8.46 -4.05
N ILE A 126 -7.80 -7.62 -3.19
CA ILE A 126 -8.03 -7.65 -1.75
C ILE A 126 -8.32 -6.24 -1.22
N ARG A 127 -8.79 -6.15 0.01
CA ARG A 127 -8.98 -4.89 0.73
C ARG A 127 -8.00 -4.80 1.88
N ASP A 128 -7.40 -3.61 2.05
CA ASP A 128 -6.64 -3.31 3.24
C ASP A 128 -7.56 -2.93 4.43
N PRO A 129 -7.03 -2.67 5.64
CA PRO A 129 -7.86 -2.35 6.81
C PRO A 129 -8.80 -1.14 6.64
N ASP A 130 -8.47 -0.20 5.77
CA ASP A 130 -9.28 0.98 5.49
C ASP A 130 -10.26 0.77 4.32
N GLY A 131 -10.22 -0.38 3.67
CA GLY A 131 -11.03 -0.66 2.50
C GLY A 131 -10.42 -0.18 1.18
N ASN A 132 -9.15 0.25 1.17
CA ASN A 132 -8.45 0.52 -0.08
C ASN A 132 -8.43 -0.74 -0.94
N LEU A 133 -8.67 -0.58 -2.24
CA LEU A 133 -8.58 -1.70 -3.17
C LEU A 133 -7.10 -1.95 -3.52
N ILE A 134 -6.67 -3.19 -3.33
CA ILE A 134 -5.31 -3.65 -3.61
C ILE A 134 -5.36 -4.76 -4.65
N GLU A 135 -4.65 -4.53 -5.73
CA GLU A 135 -4.45 -5.48 -6.82
C GLU A 135 -3.04 -6.03 -6.80
#